data_5824667cbec92ec69fab78fd8857d9ec
#
_entry.id   5824667cbec92ec69fab78fd8857d9ec
#
_cell.length_a   1.000
_cell.length_b   1.000
_cell.length_c   1.000
_cell.angle_alpha   90.00
_cell.angle_beta   90.00
_cell.angle_gamma   90.00
#
_symmetry.space_group_name_H-M   'P 1'
#
loop_
_entity.id
_entity.type
_entity.pdbx_description
1 polymer ?
#
loop_
_entity_poly.entity_id
_entity_poly.type
_entity_poly.pdbx_seq_one_letter_code
_entity_poly.pdbx_strand_id
1 'polypeptide(L)'
;VCSSDLIFFPVGWSDILEIGRGEGESGSFRFKNTGLEVGGDPGKNLVIKAYHLLAADFHLPAIQVHLHKIIPFGAGLGGGSADAAFMLKALNAFFDLRLSGQKMVTYAARLGSDCAFFIDDRPAFASGKGELLEPIELTLAGYRIIIVKPSFGVSTPEAYARSEERRVGKECRS
;
A
#
# COMPACT_ATOMS: atom_id res chain seq x y z
N VAL A 1 8.32 -12.88 18.73
CA VAL A 1 7.85 -11.82 17.83
C VAL A 1 7.24 -10.75 18.71
N CYS A 2 7.90 -9.59 18.85
CA CYS A 2 7.26 -8.45 19.49
C CYS A 2 6.09 -8.02 18.58
N SER A 3 4.85 -8.05 19.10
CA SER A 3 3.75 -7.33 18.51
C SER A 3 4.09 -5.84 18.65
N SER A 4 4.15 -5.11 17.56
CA SER A 4 4.28 -3.67 17.61
C SER A 4 2.88 -3.10 17.40
N ASP A 5 2.32 -2.57 18.49
CA ASP A 5 1.06 -1.83 18.42
C ASP A 5 1.33 -0.48 17.76
N LEU A 6 0.74 -0.24 16.60
CA LEU A 6 0.95 0.95 15.78
C LEU A 6 -0.38 1.63 15.47
N ILE A 7 -0.34 2.94 15.32
CA ILE A 7 -1.46 3.69 14.75
C ILE A 7 -1.09 4.05 13.31
N PHE A 8 -1.91 3.59 12.37
CA PHE A 8 -1.86 4.04 10.98
C PHE A 8 -2.78 5.23 10.79
N PHE A 9 -2.26 6.26 10.15
CA PHE A 9 -3.01 7.47 9.84
C PHE A 9 -2.77 7.88 8.39
N PRO A 10 -3.82 8.03 7.55
CA PRO A 10 -3.65 8.44 6.18
C PRO A 10 -3.25 9.91 6.10
N VAL A 11 -2.28 10.23 5.26
CA VAL A 11 -1.85 11.60 4.98
C VAL A 11 -2.26 12.01 3.57
N GLY A 12 -2.55 13.29 3.37
CA GLY A 12 -3.02 13.82 2.09
C GLY A 12 -1.96 13.95 0.99
N TRP A 13 -0.88 13.18 1.05
CA TRP A 13 0.15 13.12 0.01
C TRP A 13 -0.04 11.84 -0.80
N SER A 14 -0.28 11.97 -2.11
CA SER A 14 -0.71 10.84 -2.94
C SER A 14 0.01 10.80 -4.28
N ASP A 15 0.18 9.60 -4.80
CA ASP A 15 0.50 9.33 -6.19
C ASP A 15 -0.76 9.43 -7.05
N ILE A 16 -0.62 9.44 -8.38
CA ILE A 16 -1.75 9.45 -9.30
C ILE A 16 -1.74 8.14 -10.07
N LEU A 17 -2.87 7.42 -10.03
CA LEU A 17 -3.07 6.17 -10.73
C LEU A 17 -4.25 6.32 -11.71
N GLU A 18 -3.98 6.10 -12.99
CA GLU A 18 -4.97 6.17 -14.07
C GLU A 18 -5.13 4.79 -14.71
N ILE A 19 -6.38 4.40 -14.96
CA ILE A 19 -6.72 3.17 -15.69
C ILE A 19 -7.54 3.55 -16.91
N GLY A 20 -7.13 3.03 -18.07
CA GLY A 20 -7.83 3.18 -19.32
C GLY A 20 -8.04 1.83 -20.02
N ARG A 21 -8.96 1.80 -21.00
CA ARG A 21 -9.07 0.66 -21.90
C ARG A 21 -7.80 0.53 -22.72
N GLY A 22 -7.27 -0.67 -22.81
CA GLY A 22 -6.12 -1.01 -23.64
C GLY A 22 -6.55 -1.55 -25.00
N GLU A 23 -5.58 -1.62 -25.90
CA GLU A 23 -5.71 -2.31 -27.18
C GLU A 23 -5.09 -3.71 -27.05
N GLY A 24 -5.68 -4.69 -27.73
CA GLY A 24 -5.21 -6.07 -27.76
C GLY A 24 -6.21 -7.07 -27.21
N GLU A 25 -5.74 -8.30 -27.01
CA GLU A 25 -6.56 -9.39 -26.50
C GLU A 25 -6.91 -9.17 -25.02
N SER A 26 -8.00 -9.80 -24.61
CA SER A 26 -8.40 -9.83 -23.20
C SER A 26 -7.26 -10.33 -22.32
N GLY A 27 -7.04 -9.67 -21.18
CA GLY A 27 -5.91 -9.94 -20.29
C GLY A 27 -4.61 -9.21 -20.66
N SER A 28 -4.56 -8.48 -21.78
CA SER A 28 -3.42 -7.63 -22.11
C SER A 28 -3.30 -6.49 -21.10
N PHE A 29 -2.10 -6.29 -20.58
CA PHE A 29 -1.80 -5.28 -19.56
C PHE A 29 -0.60 -4.44 -19.98
N ARG A 30 -0.79 -3.12 -20.09
CA ARG A 30 0.29 -2.16 -20.31
C ARG A 30 0.46 -1.28 -19.09
N PHE A 31 1.68 -1.16 -18.60
CA PHE A 31 2.03 -0.32 -17.48
C PHE A 31 3.03 0.77 -17.87
N LYS A 32 2.73 2.00 -17.51
CA LYS A 32 3.61 3.15 -17.69
C LYS A 32 3.84 3.81 -16.34
N ASN A 33 5.09 4.14 -16.04
CA ASN A 33 5.46 4.94 -14.88
C ASN A 33 6.01 6.28 -15.32
N THR A 34 5.67 7.36 -14.57
CA THR A 34 6.27 8.69 -14.67
C THR A 34 6.51 9.25 -13.28
N GLY A 35 7.19 10.41 -13.18
CA GLY A 35 7.62 10.96 -11.90
C GLY A 35 8.85 10.24 -11.38
N LEU A 36 8.83 9.82 -10.13
CA LEU A 36 9.91 9.02 -9.55
C LEU A 36 9.95 7.63 -10.22
N GLU A 37 11.14 7.21 -10.64
CA GLU A 37 11.30 5.89 -11.26
C GLU A 37 10.96 4.78 -10.27
N VAL A 38 10.06 3.90 -10.68
CA VAL A 38 9.80 2.62 -10.01
C VAL A 38 10.88 1.65 -10.47
N GLY A 39 12.05 1.75 -9.84
CA GLY A 39 13.17 0.87 -10.15
C GLY A 39 12.92 -0.58 -9.73
N GLY A 40 13.72 -1.49 -10.29
CA GLY A 40 13.71 -2.91 -9.94
C GLY A 40 12.94 -3.80 -10.91
N ASP A 41 12.73 -5.03 -10.49
CA ASP A 41 12.01 -6.05 -11.24
C ASP A 41 10.51 -5.70 -11.36
N PRO A 42 9.96 -5.53 -12.60
CA PRO A 42 8.53 -5.29 -12.79
C PRO A 42 7.65 -6.33 -12.12
N GLY A 43 8.10 -7.58 -12.02
CA GLY A 43 7.38 -8.64 -11.31
C GLY A 43 7.24 -8.42 -9.80
N LYS A 44 7.99 -7.47 -9.22
CA LYS A 44 7.86 -7.07 -7.82
C LYS A 44 6.96 -5.86 -7.61
N ASN A 45 6.57 -5.17 -8.68
CA ASN A 45 5.67 -4.03 -8.60
C ASN A 45 4.28 -4.44 -8.11
N LEU A 46 3.85 -3.85 -6.99
CA LEU A 46 2.59 -4.23 -6.35
C LEU A 46 1.35 -3.84 -7.17
N VAL A 47 1.42 -2.78 -8.00
CA VAL A 47 0.34 -2.40 -8.92
C VAL A 47 0.15 -3.49 -9.98
N ILE A 48 1.24 -4.01 -10.54
CA ILE A 48 1.22 -5.10 -11.52
C ILE A 48 0.69 -6.38 -10.86
N LYS A 49 1.15 -6.69 -9.66
CA LYS A 49 0.64 -7.84 -8.87
C LYS A 49 -0.84 -7.73 -8.57
N ALA A 50 -1.34 -6.53 -8.22
CA ALA A 50 -2.76 -6.30 -7.96
C ALA A 50 -3.62 -6.60 -9.19
N TYR A 51 -3.16 -6.19 -10.38
CA TYR A 51 -3.83 -6.56 -11.63
C TYR A 51 -3.89 -8.07 -11.82
N HIS A 52 -2.74 -8.74 -11.80
CA HIS A 52 -2.69 -10.19 -12.01
C HIS A 52 -3.48 -10.98 -10.98
N LEU A 53 -3.53 -10.49 -9.76
CA LEU A 53 -4.29 -11.10 -8.68
C LEU A 53 -5.80 -11.11 -8.96
N LEU A 54 -6.35 -10.01 -9.50
CA LEU A 54 -7.75 -9.95 -9.90
C LEU A 54 -8.00 -10.65 -11.25
N ALA A 55 -7.06 -10.55 -12.19
CA ALA A 55 -7.16 -11.22 -13.50
C ALA A 55 -7.19 -12.74 -13.39
N ALA A 56 -6.67 -13.32 -12.31
CA ALA A 56 -6.77 -14.76 -12.04
C ALA A 56 -8.19 -15.20 -11.70
N ASP A 57 -8.98 -14.33 -11.08
CA ASP A 57 -10.35 -14.64 -10.65
C ASP A 57 -11.43 -14.03 -11.55
N PHE A 58 -11.07 -13.02 -12.38
CA PHE A 58 -11.98 -12.29 -13.26
C PHE A 58 -11.43 -12.19 -14.68
N HIS A 59 -12.32 -12.35 -15.65
CA HIS A 59 -11.97 -12.12 -17.03
C HIS A 59 -11.89 -10.62 -17.33
N LEU A 60 -10.69 -10.04 -17.20
CA LEU A 60 -10.48 -8.62 -17.43
C LEU A 60 -10.14 -8.33 -18.88
N PRO A 61 -10.79 -7.35 -19.53
CA PRO A 61 -10.40 -6.87 -20.86
C PRO A 61 -8.98 -6.28 -20.85
N ALA A 62 -8.46 -5.98 -22.05
CA ALA A 62 -7.19 -5.27 -22.19
C ALA A 62 -7.24 -3.90 -21.50
N ILE A 63 -6.22 -3.59 -20.70
CA ILE A 63 -6.10 -2.30 -20.03
C ILE A 63 -4.72 -1.67 -20.17
N GLN A 64 -4.69 -0.36 -20.03
CA GLN A 64 -3.48 0.40 -19.82
C GLN A 64 -3.55 1.13 -18.48
N VAL A 65 -2.43 1.13 -17.77
CA VAL A 65 -2.30 1.75 -16.46
C VAL A 65 -1.14 2.73 -16.49
N HIS A 66 -1.38 3.92 -15.98
CA HIS A 66 -0.36 4.94 -15.79
C HIS A 66 -0.26 5.28 -14.31
N LEU A 67 0.94 5.13 -13.75
CA LEU A 67 1.27 5.57 -12.39
C LEU A 67 2.21 6.77 -12.47
N HIS A 68 1.76 7.91 -11.96
CA HIS A 68 2.64 9.06 -11.72
C HIS A 68 3.09 9.05 -10.27
N LYS A 69 4.34 8.67 -10.05
CA LYS A 69 4.91 8.47 -8.72
C LYS A 69 5.50 9.74 -8.14
N ILE A 70 5.00 10.15 -6.99
CA ILE A 70 5.42 11.34 -6.24
C ILE A 70 6.01 10.93 -4.89
N ILE A 71 5.41 9.93 -4.23
CA ILE A 71 5.85 9.44 -2.92
C ILE A 71 7.13 8.61 -3.08
N PRO A 72 8.23 8.97 -2.40
CA PRO A 72 9.49 8.24 -2.51
C PRO A 72 9.41 6.80 -2.02
N PHE A 73 10.12 5.90 -2.70
CA PHE A 73 10.28 4.53 -2.23
C PHE A 73 11.13 4.45 -0.95
N GLY A 74 10.83 3.50 -0.09
CA GLY A 74 11.57 3.25 1.14
C GLY A 74 11.50 4.41 2.15
N ALA A 75 10.44 5.22 2.06
CA ALA A 75 10.21 6.35 2.98
C ALA A 75 9.39 5.97 4.23
N GLY A 76 8.99 4.70 4.37
CA GLY A 76 8.12 4.26 5.47
C GLY A 76 6.67 4.76 5.37
N LEU A 77 6.27 5.30 4.22
CA LEU A 77 4.95 5.90 4.00
C LEU A 77 3.92 4.94 3.37
N GLY A 78 4.29 3.69 3.13
CA GLY A 78 3.38 2.72 2.52
C GLY A 78 2.97 3.04 1.07
N GLY A 79 3.65 3.96 0.34
CA GLY A 79 3.23 4.44 -0.97
C GLY A 79 2.98 3.33 -2.00
N GLY A 80 3.87 2.32 -2.08
CA GLY A 80 3.65 1.18 -2.98
C GLY A 80 2.47 0.29 -2.58
N SER A 81 2.19 0.19 -1.27
CA SER A 81 1.01 -0.52 -0.74
C SER A 81 -0.28 0.24 -1.01
N ALA A 82 -0.22 1.58 -0.91
CA ALA A 82 -1.32 2.46 -1.31
C ALA A 82 -1.63 2.30 -2.81
N ASP A 83 -0.60 2.41 -3.68
CA ASP A 83 -0.76 2.24 -5.12
C ASP A 83 -1.47 0.91 -5.47
N ALA A 84 -1.07 -0.18 -4.81
CA ALA A 84 -1.67 -1.50 -5.03
C ALA A 84 -3.13 -1.58 -4.55
N ALA A 85 -3.44 -1.03 -3.38
CA ALA A 85 -4.79 -0.99 -2.84
C ALA A 85 -5.72 -0.15 -3.72
N PHE A 86 -5.23 1.01 -4.17
CA PHE A 86 -5.98 1.86 -5.10
C PHE A 86 -6.13 1.22 -6.47
N MET A 87 -5.15 0.42 -6.93
CA MET A 87 -5.32 -0.39 -8.15
C MET A 87 -6.47 -1.39 -8.01
N LEU A 88 -6.58 -2.10 -6.89
CA LEU A 88 -7.72 -3.00 -6.63
C LEU A 88 -9.05 -2.24 -6.63
N LYS A 89 -9.12 -1.08 -5.96
CA LYS A 89 -10.31 -0.22 -5.92
C LYS A 89 -10.68 0.28 -7.32
N ALA A 90 -9.70 0.73 -8.08
CA ALA A 90 -9.89 1.25 -9.43
C ALA A 90 -10.37 0.16 -10.41
N LEU A 91 -9.79 -1.05 -10.37
CA LEU A 91 -10.26 -2.19 -11.18
C LEU A 91 -11.68 -2.61 -10.79
N ASN A 92 -11.99 -2.65 -9.49
CA ASN A 92 -13.33 -2.97 -9.02
C ASN A 92 -14.38 -1.99 -9.57
N ALA A 93 -14.09 -0.69 -9.53
CA ALA A 93 -14.96 0.35 -10.04
C ALA A 93 -15.04 0.36 -11.58
N PHE A 94 -13.88 0.25 -12.26
CA PHE A 94 -13.78 0.36 -13.71
C PHE A 94 -14.50 -0.78 -14.45
N PHE A 95 -14.49 -1.98 -13.87
CA PHE A 95 -15.12 -3.17 -14.44
C PHE A 95 -16.42 -3.59 -13.75
N ASP A 96 -16.94 -2.82 -12.80
CA ASP A 96 -18.12 -3.15 -11.99
C ASP A 96 -18.04 -4.58 -11.41
N LEU A 97 -16.89 -4.94 -10.81
CA LEU A 97 -16.68 -6.29 -10.28
C LEU A 97 -17.52 -6.57 -9.02
N ARG A 98 -18.09 -5.54 -8.41
CA ARG A 98 -18.99 -5.62 -7.24
C ARG A 98 -18.33 -6.30 -6.03
N LEU A 99 -17.01 -6.17 -5.90
CA LEU A 99 -16.31 -6.65 -4.73
C LEU A 99 -16.69 -5.82 -3.52
N SER A 100 -17.08 -6.47 -2.44
CA SER A 100 -17.29 -5.80 -1.15
C SER A 100 -15.96 -5.31 -0.56
N GLY A 101 -16.01 -4.34 0.36
CA GLY A 101 -14.82 -3.87 1.09
C GLY A 101 -14.05 -5.03 1.74
N GLN A 102 -14.75 -5.93 2.41
CA GLN A 102 -14.14 -7.11 3.04
C GLN A 102 -13.42 -8.03 2.02
N LYS A 103 -14.00 -8.20 0.84
CA LYS A 103 -13.35 -8.98 -0.22
C LYS A 103 -12.11 -8.27 -0.76
N MET A 104 -12.16 -6.94 -0.92
CA MET A 104 -10.99 -6.15 -1.31
C MET A 104 -9.87 -6.20 -0.27
N VAL A 105 -10.21 -6.14 1.02
CA VAL A 105 -9.23 -6.34 2.12
C VAL A 105 -8.56 -7.71 2.00
N THR A 106 -9.31 -8.76 1.67
CA THR A 106 -8.76 -10.11 1.47
C THR A 106 -7.76 -10.15 0.30
N TYR A 107 -8.05 -9.48 -0.81
CA TYR A 107 -7.09 -9.36 -1.92
C TYR A 107 -5.87 -8.52 -1.54
N ALA A 108 -6.08 -7.39 -0.88
CA ALA A 108 -5.00 -6.50 -0.46
C ALA A 108 -4.01 -7.18 0.50
N ALA A 109 -4.49 -7.97 1.46
CA ALA A 109 -3.65 -8.73 2.39
C ALA A 109 -2.72 -9.74 1.69
N ARG A 110 -3.10 -10.25 0.51
CA ARG A 110 -2.25 -11.14 -0.30
C ARG A 110 -1.12 -10.40 -1.02
N LEU A 111 -1.24 -9.08 -1.18
CA LEU A 111 -0.21 -8.23 -1.80
C LEU A 111 0.83 -7.76 -0.80
N GLY A 112 0.41 -7.47 0.43
CA GLY A 112 1.27 -7.03 1.51
C GLY A 112 0.47 -6.63 2.74
N SER A 113 1.10 -6.68 3.93
CA SER A 113 0.46 -6.36 5.22
C SER A 113 -0.18 -4.98 5.24
N ASP A 114 0.52 -3.99 4.70
CA ASP A 114 0.08 -2.59 4.74
C ASP A 114 -1.00 -2.27 3.69
N CYS A 115 -1.17 -3.14 2.66
CA CYS A 115 -2.13 -2.88 1.58
C CYS A 115 -3.58 -2.85 2.09
N ALA A 116 -3.90 -3.66 3.09
CA ALA A 116 -5.24 -3.74 3.66
C ALA A 116 -5.70 -2.42 4.28
N PHE A 117 -4.78 -1.67 4.91
CA PHE A 117 -5.04 -0.36 5.50
C PHE A 117 -5.61 0.63 4.47
N PHE A 118 -5.03 0.67 3.25
CA PHE A 118 -5.42 1.61 2.21
C PHE A 118 -6.74 1.25 1.50
N ILE A 119 -7.34 0.10 1.81
CA ILE A 119 -8.69 -0.20 1.32
C ILE A 119 -9.71 0.68 2.04
N ASP A 120 -9.66 0.78 3.36
CA ASP A 120 -10.54 1.64 4.16
C ASP A 120 -10.05 3.09 4.24
N ASP A 121 -8.73 3.29 4.16
CA ASP A 121 -8.04 4.58 4.13
C ASP A 121 -8.49 5.55 5.24
N ARG A 122 -8.56 5.04 6.47
CA ARG A 122 -8.96 5.78 7.68
C ARG A 122 -8.07 5.38 8.86
N PRO A 123 -7.97 6.23 9.90
CA PRO A 123 -7.16 5.92 11.06
C PRO A 123 -7.50 4.55 11.65
N ALA A 124 -6.47 3.75 11.93
CA ALA A 124 -6.63 2.40 12.47
C ALA A 124 -5.52 2.07 13.45
N PHE A 125 -5.88 1.33 14.49
CA PHE A 125 -4.95 0.66 15.37
C PHE A 125 -4.56 -0.68 14.73
N ALA A 126 -3.27 -0.87 14.57
CA ALA A 126 -2.71 -2.08 13.98
C ALA A 126 -2.01 -2.90 15.06
N SER A 127 -2.36 -4.17 15.15
CA SER A 127 -1.77 -5.15 16.06
C SER A 127 -1.25 -6.38 15.33
N GLY A 128 -0.69 -7.34 16.06
CA GLY A 128 -0.08 -8.52 15.46
C GLY A 128 1.23 -8.17 14.75
N LYS A 129 1.32 -8.43 13.45
CA LYS A 129 2.41 -8.02 12.55
C LYS A 129 2.02 -6.80 11.70
N GLY A 130 0.96 -6.06 12.11
CA GLY A 130 0.36 -4.96 11.37
C GLY A 130 -0.83 -5.34 10.48
N GLU A 131 -1.24 -6.61 10.49
CA GLU A 131 -2.35 -7.13 9.67
C GLU A 131 -3.73 -7.05 10.34
N LEU A 132 -3.76 -6.93 11.67
CA LEU A 132 -5.01 -6.78 12.41
C LEU A 132 -5.30 -5.28 12.57
N LEU A 133 -6.26 -4.79 11.81
CA LEU A 133 -6.60 -3.39 11.73
C LEU A 133 -7.95 -3.14 12.39
N GLU A 134 -7.96 -2.30 13.43
CA GLU A 134 -9.17 -1.83 14.11
C GLU A 134 -9.32 -0.32 13.83
N PRO A 135 -10.40 0.08 13.13
CA PRO A 135 -10.65 1.51 12.90
C PRO A 135 -10.80 2.27 14.23
N ILE A 136 -10.19 3.45 14.29
CA ILE A 136 -10.27 4.33 15.46
C ILE A 136 -10.72 5.72 15.07
N GLU A 137 -11.40 6.39 16.00
CA GLU A 137 -11.74 7.80 15.90
C GLU A 137 -10.54 8.66 16.31
N LEU A 138 -9.76 9.10 15.31
CA LEU A 138 -8.60 9.95 15.50
C LEU A 138 -8.60 11.08 14.49
N THR A 139 -8.42 12.30 14.96
CA THR A 139 -8.25 13.46 14.09
C THR A 139 -6.96 14.21 14.45
N LEU A 140 -6.24 14.62 13.41
CA LEU A 140 -5.10 15.52 13.51
C LEU A 140 -5.45 16.94 13.02
N ALA A 141 -6.74 17.28 13.00
CA ALA A 141 -7.17 18.64 12.65
C ALA A 141 -6.50 19.68 13.57
N GLY A 142 -5.92 20.71 12.97
CA GLY A 142 -5.15 21.73 13.68
C GLY A 142 -3.67 21.43 13.87
N TYR A 143 -3.22 20.21 13.57
CA TYR A 143 -1.81 19.84 13.54
C TYR A 143 -1.23 19.94 12.12
N ARG A 144 0.08 20.13 12.05
CA ARG A 144 0.83 20.08 10.79
C ARG A 144 1.81 18.92 10.88
N ILE A 145 1.82 18.06 9.86
CA ILE A 145 2.78 16.96 9.75
C ILE A 145 3.90 17.40 8.84
N ILE A 146 5.14 17.32 9.31
CA ILE A 146 6.35 17.56 8.52
C ILE A 146 7.03 16.22 8.32
N ILE A 147 7.17 15.80 7.05
CA ILE A 147 7.83 14.55 6.69
C ILE A 147 9.24 14.89 6.20
N VAL A 148 10.24 14.33 6.88
CA VAL A 148 11.66 14.48 6.49
C VAL A 148 12.17 13.12 6.02
N LYS A 149 12.52 13.01 4.73
CA LYS A 149 13.12 11.82 4.15
C LYS A 149 14.57 12.12 3.75
N PRO A 150 15.55 11.54 4.45
CA PRO A 150 16.95 11.62 4.04
C PRO A 150 17.21 10.95 2.69
N SER A 151 18.34 11.28 2.06
CA SER A 151 18.73 10.69 0.77
C SER A 151 19.13 9.21 0.85
N PHE A 152 19.45 8.72 2.05
CA PHE A 152 19.74 7.31 2.29
C PHE A 152 18.49 6.56 2.76
N GLY A 153 18.42 5.26 2.46
CA GLY A 153 17.38 4.35 2.93
C GLY A 153 17.91 3.46 4.05
N VAL A 154 16.98 3.00 4.90
CA VAL A 154 17.24 1.95 5.91
C VAL A 154 16.28 0.80 5.60
N SER A 155 16.80 -0.42 5.59
CA SER A 155 15.93 -1.59 5.41
C SER A 155 15.03 -1.79 6.62
N THR A 156 13.79 -2.21 6.40
CA THR A 156 12.83 -2.49 7.48
C THR A 156 13.39 -3.43 8.55
N PRO A 157 14.05 -4.56 8.21
CA PRO A 157 14.67 -5.43 9.21
C PRO A 157 15.74 -4.73 10.05
N GLU A 158 16.56 -3.88 9.43
CA GLU A 158 17.62 -3.13 10.13
C GLU A 158 17.02 -2.06 11.05
N ALA A 159 15.98 -1.35 10.61
CA ALA A 159 15.27 -0.36 11.41
C ALA A 159 14.69 -1.00 12.69
N TYR A 160 14.00 -2.15 12.54
CA TYR A 160 13.45 -2.88 13.69
C TYR A 160 14.53 -3.47 14.60
N ALA A 161 15.68 -3.89 14.05
CA ALA A 161 16.79 -4.41 14.85
C ALA A 161 17.45 -3.34 15.74
N ARG A 162 17.40 -2.08 15.32
CA ARG A 162 18.03 -0.93 16.00
C ARG A 162 17.03 -0.04 16.74
N SER A 163 15.73 -0.37 16.75
CA SER A 163 14.71 0.44 17.40
C SER A 163 14.99 0.59 18.91
N GLU A 164 15.01 1.83 19.40
CA GLU A 164 15.18 2.12 20.83
C GLU A 164 14.04 1.57 21.69
N GLU A 165 12.82 1.53 21.16
CA GLU A 165 11.66 0.92 21.83
C GLU A 165 11.90 -0.54 22.18
N ARG A 166 12.67 -1.26 21.35
CA ARG A 166 13.07 -2.64 21.65
C ARG A 166 14.02 -2.77 22.81
N ARG A 167 14.80 -1.73 23.11
CA ARG A 167 15.72 -1.68 24.28
C ARG A 167 14.92 -1.42 25.55
N VAL A 168 14.00 -0.45 25.54
CA VAL A 168 13.14 -0.12 26.67
C VAL A 168 12.29 -1.34 27.08
N GLY A 169 11.72 -2.07 26.13
CA GLY A 169 10.94 -3.28 26.43
C GLY A 169 11.75 -4.45 27.03
N LYS A 170 13.08 -4.45 26.91
CA LYS A 170 13.95 -5.43 27.58
C LYS A 170 14.33 -5.03 29.00
N GLU A 171 14.40 -3.76 29.29
CA GLU A 171 14.75 -3.24 30.62
C GLU A 171 13.59 -3.36 31.63
N CYS A 172 12.35 -3.41 31.13
CA CYS A 172 11.17 -3.63 31.98
C CYS A 172 10.93 -5.09 32.41
N ARG A 173 11.84 -6.00 32.15
CA ARG A 173 11.76 -7.43 32.53
C ARG A 173 12.84 -7.88 33.50
N SER A 174 13.35 -6.99 34.33
CA SER A 174 14.21 -7.34 35.47
C SER A 174 13.47 -7.20 36.78
#